data_e6a58615c7d36b75be649a668df0d657
#
_entry.id   e6a58615c7d36b75be649a668df0d657
#
_cell.length_a   1.000
_cell.length_b   1.000
_cell.length_c   1.000
_cell.angle_alpha   90.00
_cell.angle_beta   90.00
_cell.angle_gamma   90.00
#
_symmetry.space_group_name_H-M   'P 1'
#
loop_
_entity.id
_entity.type
_entity.pdbx_description
1 polymer ?
#
loop_
_entity_poly.entity_id
_entity_poly.type
_entity_poly.pdbx_seq_one_letter_code
_entity_poly.pdbx_strand_id
1 'polypeptide(L)'
;MVRRVASTDALQVRFWGTRGSTCASGPQYVEFGSHTPCVEVRCGERLFIFDAGSGLAALGAELGPTAPDKIDILLSHLHLDHISGLPFFKPALLGRERVIRTYCGNLEGESAMEPLNRLFAPPLFPVRLSQLPARFEHHGFHAGEPLIFDDGMRVETHLLNHPGGATGFRIGHRGRSVCYISDVEHSDLWPDPGLADFVHGTDLMIFDGMFSASEYAYCRGWGHSTWQKGVELAQGADVKSLAIFHLYPGHDDASLKASEAEMQAIMPTAFIARERQVVAFEPADREVAPARLEPALAQAGEH
;
A
#
# COMPACT_ATOMS: atom_id res chain seq x y z
N MET A 1 2.73 29.82 2.37
CA MET A 1 1.53 29.02 2.59
C MET A 1 1.64 28.37 3.97
N VAL A 2 0.78 28.75 4.92
CA VAL A 2 0.76 28.15 6.27
C VAL A 2 0.27 26.71 6.10
N ARG A 3 1.12 25.71 6.39
CA ARG A 3 0.68 24.30 6.51
C ARG A 3 -0.38 24.30 7.64
N ARG A 4 -1.66 24.10 7.29
CA ARG A 4 -2.65 23.69 8.29
C ARG A 4 -2.12 22.37 8.86
N VAL A 5 -1.79 22.38 10.14
CA VAL A 5 -1.56 21.14 10.88
C VAL A 5 -2.90 20.43 10.85
N ALA A 6 -2.97 19.27 10.23
CA ALA A 6 -4.18 18.46 10.23
C ALA A 6 -4.54 18.13 11.69
N SER A 7 -5.83 18.01 11.98
CA SER A 7 -6.32 17.58 13.29
C SER A 7 -5.62 16.29 13.73
N THR A 8 -5.38 16.15 15.04
CA THR A 8 -4.89 14.88 15.61
C THR A 8 -5.84 13.70 15.36
N ASP A 9 -7.09 13.99 14.97
CA ASP A 9 -8.11 12.99 14.63
C ASP A 9 -8.26 12.73 13.12
N ALA A 10 -7.45 13.36 12.26
CA ALA A 10 -7.53 13.21 10.82
C ALA A 10 -7.04 11.81 10.37
N LEU A 11 -7.62 11.32 9.26
CA LEU A 11 -7.06 10.23 8.47
C LEU A 11 -6.02 10.83 7.51
N GLN A 12 -4.76 10.44 7.66
CA GLN A 12 -3.67 10.95 6.83
C GLN A 12 -2.97 9.83 6.10
N VAL A 13 -2.59 10.09 4.86
CA VAL A 13 -1.75 9.23 4.02
C VAL A 13 -0.52 10.01 3.61
N ARG A 14 0.66 9.39 3.73
CA ARG A 14 1.92 9.94 3.24
C ARG A 14 2.69 8.89 2.45
N PHE A 15 3.11 9.27 1.26
CA PHE A 15 3.87 8.39 0.37
C PHE A 15 5.37 8.51 0.66
N TRP A 16 6.05 7.38 0.89
CA TRP A 16 7.49 7.30 1.14
C TRP A 16 8.25 6.63 0.02
N GLY A 17 7.55 5.86 -0.80
CA GLY A 17 8.04 5.26 -2.03
C GLY A 17 6.86 5.00 -2.95
N THR A 18 7.01 5.31 -4.22
CA THR A 18 5.95 5.33 -5.23
C THR A 18 6.24 4.46 -6.44
N ARG A 19 7.50 3.99 -6.61
CA ARG A 19 7.95 3.20 -7.76
C ARG A 19 7.68 1.72 -7.56
N GLY A 20 7.31 1.03 -8.64
CA GLY A 20 7.22 -0.42 -8.66
C GLY A 20 8.51 -1.11 -9.06
N SER A 21 8.64 -2.39 -8.76
CA SER A 21 9.71 -3.31 -9.10
C SER A 21 11.11 -2.92 -8.64
N THR A 22 11.57 -1.68 -8.85
CA THR A 22 12.90 -1.22 -8.46
C THR A 22 12.96 0.30 -8.28
N CYS A 23 13.98 0.76 -7.55
CA CYS A 23 14.25 2.19 -7.40
C CYS A 23 14.61 2.83 -8.75
N ALA A 24 14.16 4.06 -8.95
CA ALA A 24 14.61 4.92 -10.04
C ALA A 24 15.73 5.85 -9.53
N SER A 25 16.60 6.31 -10.42
CA SER A 25 17.70 7.22 -10.03
C SER A 25 18.02 8.21 -11.15
N GLY A 26 18.20 9.45 -10.78
CA GLY A 26 18.56 10.51 -11.69
C GLY A 26 17.71 11.77 -11.54
N PRO A 27 18.12 12.91 -12.12
CA PRO A 27 17.44 14.17 -12.00
C PRO A 27 16.02 14.18 -12.62
N GLN A 28 15.71 13.22 -13.48
CA GLN A 28 14.42 13.07 -14.14
C GLN A 28 13.37 12.33 -13.29
N TYR A 29 13.69 11.94 -12.04
CA TYR A 29 12.80 11.21 -11.14
C TYR A 29 12.56 11.92 -9.80
N VAL A 30 12.92 13.21 -9.71
CA VAL A 30 12.91 13.93 -8.43
C VAL A 30 11.52 14.39 -8.00
N GLU A 31 10.58 14.53 -8.92
CA GLU A 31 9.24 15.03 -8.62
C GLU A 31 8.31 13.92 -8.09
N PHE A 32 8.26 12.80 -8.80
CA PHE A 32 7.38 11.69 -8.40
C PHE A 32 8.05 10.72 -7.44
N GLY A 33 9.37 10.77 -7.33
CA GLY A 33 10.13 9.97 -6.38
C GLY A 33 10.85 8.79 -7.00
N SER A 34 11.68 8.16 -6.18
CA SER A 34 12.67 7.16 -6.58
C SER A 34 12.53 5.83 -5.84
N HIS A 35 11.90 5.81 -4.66
CA HIS A 35 11.82 4.65 -3.80
C HIS A 35 10.66 3.72 -4.15
N THR A 36 10.83 2.43 -3.79
CA THR A 36 9.82 1.39 -3.95
C THR A 36 8.77 1.43 -2.82
N PRO A 37 7.64 0.71 -2.93
CA PRO A 37 6.41 0.97 -2.20
C PRO A 37 6.56 1.09 -0.68
N CYS A 38 6.14 2.20 -0.14
CA CYS A 38 5.95 2.41 1.28
C CYS A 38 4.96 3.56 1.49
N VAL A 39 3.85 3.29 2.15
CA VAL A 39 2.81 4.27 2.43
C VAL A 39 2.52 4.30 3.93
N GLU A 40 2.68 5.47 4.53
CA GLU A 40 2.30 5.75 5.91
C GLU A 40 0.84 6.15 5.96
N VAL A 41 0.06 5.48 6.83
CA VAL A 41 -1.33 5.83 7.10
C VAL A 41 -1.49 6.10 8.59
N ARG A 42 -1.99 7.27 8.93
CA ARG A 42 -2.30 7.65 10.31
C ARG A 42 -3.81 7.79 10.51
N CYS A 43 -4.28 7.10 11.54
CA CYS A 43 -5.63 7.20 12.04
C CYS A 43 -5.57 7.85 13.42
N GLY A 44 -5.61 9.17 13.45
CA GLY A 44 -5.23 9.89 14.64
C GLY A 44 -3.75 9.66 14.99
N GLU A 45 -3.48 9.16 16.20
CA GLU A 45 -2.11 8.83 16.65
C GLU A 45 -1.66 7.42 16.20
N ARG A 46 -2.57 6.58 15.71
CA ARG A 46 -2.26 5.24 15.27
C ARG A 46 -1.52 5.27 13.93
N LEU A 47 -0.40 4.56 13.87
CA LEU A 47 0.42 4.42 12.68
C LEU A 47 0.26 3.03 12.07
N PHE A 48 -0.08 2.99 10.77
CA PHE A 48 0.03 1.83 9.91
C PHE A 48 1.01 2.13 8.77
N ILE A 49 1.73 1.12 8.33
CA ILE A 49 2.62 1.20 7.16
C ILE A 49 2.14 0.15 6.16
N PHE A 50 1.79 0.58 4.97
CA PHE A 50 1.49 -0.34 3.86
C PHE A 50 2.75 -0.50 3.03
N ASP A 51 3.21 -1.73 2.95
CA ASP A 51 4.46 -2.18 2.37
C ASP A 51 5.74 -1.57 2.97
N ALA A 52 6.82 -2.28 2.76
CA ALA A 52 8.11 -2.04 3.37
C ALA A 52 9.25 -2.01 2.35
N GLY A 53 8.96 -1.45 1.15
CA GLY A 53 9.96 -1.22 0.13
C GLY A 53 11.02 -0.21 0.56
N SER A 54 11.88 0.20 -0.35
CA SER A 54 13.02 1.06 -0.01
C SER A 54 12.63 2.41 0.62
N GLY A 55 11.38 2.89 0.38
CA GLY A 55 10.83 4.08 1.04
C GLY A 55 10.74 3.97 2.56
N LEU A 56 10.70 2.75 3.12
CA LEU A 56 10.67 2.51 4.56
C LEU A 56 11.92 3.04 5.27
N ALA A 57 13.07 3.03 4.60
CA ALA A 57 14.31 3.60 5.18
C ALA A 57 14.18 5.11 5.42
N ALA A 58 13.54 5.82 4.49
CA ALA A 58 13.28 7.26 4.60
C ALA A 58 12.25 7.57 5.71
N LEU A 59 11.15 6.80 5.75
CA LEU A 59 10.17 6.87 6.85
C LEU A 59 10.85 6.61 8.21
N GLY A 60 11.66 5.57 8.31
CA GLY A 60 12.37 5.23 9.55
C GLY A 60 13.34 6.32 10.02
N ALA A 61 13.95 7.04 9.07
CA ALA A 61 14.81 8.19 9.38
C ALA A 61 14.00 9.38 9.93
N GLU A 62 12.80 9.63 9.37
CA GLU A 62 11.91 10.71 9.82
C GLU A 62 11.31 10.41 11.20
N LEU A 63 10.87 9.18 11.43
CA LEU A 63 10.33 8.74 12.73
C LEU A 63 11.39 8.86 13.84
N GLY A 64 12.61 8.45 13.55
CA GLY A 64 13.74 8.56 14.48
C GLY A 64 13.44 8.03 15.87
N PRO A 65 13.87 8.75 16.94
CA PRO A 65 13.60 8.36 18.33
C PRO A 65 12.13 8.43 18.74
N THR A 66 11.30 9.20 18.02
CA THR A 66 9.87 9.39 18.30
C THR A 66 8.98 8.30 17.70
N ALA A 67 9.57 7.32 17.03
CA ALA A 67 8.83 6.18 16.52
C ALA A 67 8.02 5.50 17.63
N PRO A 68 6.77 5.08 17.35
CA PRO A 68 5.94 4.35 18.32
C PRO A 68 6.63 3.08 18.84
N ASP A 69 6.22 2.63 20.04
CA ASP A 69 6.74 1.38 20.62
C ASP A 69 6.22 0.14 19.87
N LYS A 70 5.03 0.25 19.28
CA LYS A 70 4.46 -0.77 18.39
C LYS A 70 4.26 -0.17 16.99
N ILE A 71 4.73 -0.86 15.97
CA ILE A 71 4.60 -0.45 14.57
C ILE A 71 4.00 -1.61 13.78
N ASP A 72 2.90 -1.34 13.09
CA ASP A 72 2.19 -2.31 12.28
C ASP A 72 2.50 -2.09 10.80
N ILE A 73 3.07 -3.11 10.16
CA ILE A 73 3.42 -3.14 8.74
C ILE A 73 2.53 -4.18 8.06
N LEU A 74 1.66 -3.71 7.17
CA LEU A 74 0.76 -4.54 6.39
C LEU A 74 1.40 -4.74 5.01
N LEU A 75 1.84 -5.97 4.74
CA LEU A 75 2.49 -6.33 3.49
C LEU A 75 1.43 -6.80 2.49
N SER A 76 1.34 -6.13 1.35
CA SER A 76 0.49 -6.58 0.25
C SER A 76 0.91 -7.97 -0.21
N HIS A 77 2.22 -8.17 -0.37
CA HIS A 77 2.86 -9.45 -0.67
C HIS A 77 4.38 -9.36 -0.40
N LEU A 78 5.15 -10.38 -0.79
CA LEU A 78 6.57 -10.50 -0.44
C LEU A 78 7.53 -10.31 -1.62
N HIS A 79 7.12 -9.69 -2.73
CA HIS A 79 8.09 -9.32 -3.75
C HIS A 79 9.14 -8.35 -3.18
N LEU A 80 10.33 -8.38 -3.74
CA LEU A 80 11.50 -7.72 -3.14
C LEU A 80 11.32 -6.22 -2.97
N ASP A 81 10.66 -5.57 -3.90
CA ASP A 81 10.38 -4.13 -3.86
C ASP A 81 9.42 -3.72 -2.74
N HIS A 82 8.63 -4.66 -2.19
CA HIS A 82 7.72 -4.43 -1.06
C HIS A 82 8.34 -4.74 0.31
N ILE A 83 9.54 -5.35 0.36
CA ILE A 83 10.18 -5.74 1.63
C ILE A 83 11.64 -5.28 1.77
N SER A 84 12.23 -4.76 0.69
CA SER A 84 13.67 -4.40 0.63
C SER A 84 14.11 -3.32 1.63
N GLY A 85 13.20 -2.52 2.14
CA GLY A 85 13.48 -1.49 3.14
C GLY A 85 13.55 -1.98 4.58
N LEU A 86 13.00 -3.16 4.87
CA LEU A 86 12.98 -3.72 6.23
C LEU A 86 14.37 -3.80 6.88
N PRO A 87 15.42 -4.27 6.19
CA PRO A 87 16.77 -4.33 6.74
C PRO A 87 17.38 -2.96 7.07
N PHE A 88 16.78 -1.88 6.59
CA PHE A 88 17.26 -0.50 6.78
C PHE A 88 16.32 0.36 7.61
N PHE A 89 15.30 -0.25 8.22
CA PHE A 89 14.32 0.44 9.03
C PHE A 89 14.90 0.83 10.40
N LYS A 90 15.36 2.06 10.54
CA LYS A 90 16.05 2.55 11.75
C LYS A 90 15.35 2.26 13.08
N PRO A 91 14.00 2.39 13.21
CA PRO A 91 13.31 2.05 14.45
C PRO A 91 13.48 0.59 14.89
N ALA A 92 13.71 -0.33 13.94
CA ALA A 92 14.00 -1.73 14.26
C ALA A 92 15.47 -1.99 14.57
N LEU A 93 16.37 -1.21 13.97
CA LEU A 93 17.83 -1.42 14.05
C LEU A 93 18.47 -0.72 15.24
N LEU A 94 17.94 0.41 15.67
CA LEU A 94 18.59 1.34 16.59
C LEU A 94 17.68 1.74 17.74
N GLY A 95 18.27 1.92 18.90
CA GLY A 95 17.63 2.52 20.06
C GLY A 95 17.01 1.49 21.00
N ARG A 96 15.82 1.83 21.52
CA ARG A 96 15.12 1.01 22.51
C ARG A 96 14.41 -0.18 21.84
N GLU A 97 14.07 -1.16 22.66
CA GLU A 97 13.22 -2.27 22.25
C GLU A 97 11.87 -1.76 21.74
N ARG A 98 11.46 -2.25 20.56
CA ARG A 98 10.15 -2.00 19.94
C ARG A 98 9.56 -3.30 19.44
N VAL A 99 8.26 -3.30 19.23
CA VAL A 99 7.56 -4.41 18.58
C VAL A 99 7.22 -4.00 17.15
N ILE A 100 7.77 -4.71 16.18
CA ILE A 100 7.43 -4.56 14.76
C ILE A 100 6.54 -5.74 14.40
N ARG A 101 5.29 -5.46 14.08
CA ARG A 101 4.33 -6.48 13.66
C ARG A 101 4.17 -6.44 12.15
N THR A 102 4.40 -7.55 11.48
CA THR A 102 4.17 -7.71 10.04
C THR A 102 2.96 -8.58 9.82
N TYR A 103 2.11 -8.17 8.89
CA TYR A 103 0.88 -8.87 8.51
C TYR A 103 0.97 -9.22 7.02
N CYS A 104 0.72 -10.48 6.66
CA CYS A 104 0.80 -10.95 5.28
C CYS A 104 -0.36 -11.88 4.96
N GLY A 105 -1.13 -11.56 3.93
CA GLY A 105 -2.36 -12.27 3.59
C GLY A 105 -2.31 -13.08 2.29
N ASN A 106 -1.27 -12.92 1.47
CA ASN A 106 -1.14 -13.64 0.20
C ASN A 106 -0.53 -15.05 0.33
N LEU A 107 -0.20 -15.47 1.56
CA LEU A 107 0.42 -16.78 1.85
C LEU A 107 -0.58 -17.80 2.44
N GLU A 108 -1.86 -17.68 2.13
CA GLU A 108 -2.93 -18.59 2.56
C GLU A 108 -2.91 -18.92 4.06
N GLY A 109 -2.77 -17.89 4.90
CA GLY A 109 -2.73 -18.03 6.37
C GLY A 109 -1.32 -18.21 6.94
N GLU A 110 -0.33 -18.51 6.13
CA GLU A 110 1.05 -18.59 6.58
C GLU A 110 1.63 -17.20 6.87
N SER A 111 2.50 -17.12 7.87
CA SER A 111 3.17 -15.87 8.20
C SER A 111 4.41 -15.64 7.31
N ALA A 112 4.80 -14.38 7.17
CA ALA A 112 6.03 -14.00 6.47
C ALA A 112 7.32 -14.32 7.25
N MET A 113 7.26 -15.07 8.34
CA MET A 113 8.40 -15.33 9.24
C MET A 113 9.59 -15.95 8.51
N GLU A 114 9.37 -17.01 7.74
CA GLU A 114 10.48 -17.71 7.07
C GLU A 114 11.12 -16.87 5.96
N PRO A 115 10.36 -16.29 4.99
CA PRO A 115 10.92 -15.39 4.00
C PRO A 115 11.69 -14.20 4.60
N LEU A 116 11.15 -13.55 5.62
CA LEU A 116 11.81 -12.43 6.27
C LEU A 116 13.06 -12.84 7.06
N ASN A 117 13.07 -14.01 7.70
CA ASN A 117 14.28 -14.55 8.32
C ASN A 117 15.38 -14.80 7.27
N ARG A 118 15.04 -15.20 6.05
CA ARG A 118 16.01 -15.34 4.94
C ARG A 118 16.53 -13.98 4.49
N LEU A 119 15.65 -12.97 4.37
CA LEU A 119 16.06 -11.60 4.03
C LEU A 119 17.07 -11.05 5.04
N PHE A 120 16.88 -11.33 6.35
CA PHE A 120 17.75 -10.92 7.45
C PHE A 120 18.79 -12.00 7.81
N ALA A 121 19.41 -12.64 6.84
CA ALA A 121 20.41 -13.66 7.11
C ALA A 121 21.58 -13.59 6.13
N PRO A 122 22.81 -13.91 6.59
CA PRO A 122 23.92 -14.11 5.66
C PRO A 122 23.58 -15.18 4.60
N PRO A 123 23.98 -14.98 3.34
CA PRO A 123 24.81 -13.90 2.84
C PRO A 123 24.05 -12.66 2.37
N LEU A 124 22.71 -12.60 2.50
CA LEU A 124 21.90 -11.49 2.00
C LEU A 124 21.99 -10.25 2.90
N PHE A 125 22.02 -10.45 4.22
CA PHE A 125 22.17 -9.39 5.21
C PHE A 125 23.06 -9.88 6.36
N PRO A 126 23.93 -9.01 6.93
CA PRO A 126 24.92 -9.45 7.92
C PRO A 126 24.34 -9.74 9.32
N VAL A 127 23.14 -9.20 9.62
CA VAL A 127 22.51 -9.27 10.94
C VAL A 127 21.21 -10.05 10.85
N ARG A 128 21.00 -11.02 11.76
CA ARG A 128 19.75 -11.78 11.83
C ARG A 128 18.67 -11.00 12.57
N LEU A 129 17.38 -11.26 12.27
CA LEU A 129 16.26 -10.66 12.99
C LEU A 129 16.39 -10.82 14.52
N SER A 130 16.82 -12.00 15.00
CA SER A 130 17.00 -12.29 16.41
C SER A 130 18.12 -11.49 17.11
N GLN A 131 18.94 -10.78 16.35
CA GLN A 131 20.03 -9.94 16.86
C GLN A 131 19.65 -8.45 16.90
N LEU A 132 18.47 -8.09 16.36
CA LEU A 132 18.00 -6.71 16.37
C LEU A 132 17.46 -6.32 17.74
N PRO A 133 17.55 -5.03 18.12
CA PRO A 133 16.89 -4.50 19.32
C PRO A 133 15.38 -4.67 19.31
N ALA A 134 14.75 -4.52 18.14
CA ALA A 134 13.32 -4.69 17.98
C ALA A 134 12.94 -6.18 17.94
N ARG A 135 11.80 -6.50 18.54
CA ARG A 135 11.15 -7.80 18.43
C ARG A 135 10.19 -7.80 17.25
N PHE A 136 10.33 -8.76 16.35
CA PHE A 136 9.42 -8.95 15.25
C PHE A 136 8.35 -9.98 15.62
N GLU A 137 7.10 -9.66 15.31
CA GLU A 137 5.95 -10.56 15.37
C GLU A 137 5.36 -10.68 13.97
N HIS A 138 5.18 -11.91 13.49
CA HIS A 138 4.71 -12.17 12.14
C HIS A 138 3.33 -12.81 12.18
N HIS A 139 2.36 -12.19 11.53
CA HIS A 139 0.97 -12.61 11.49
C HIS A 139 0.58 -12.98 10.06
N GLY A 140 0.18 -14.25 9.86
CA GLY A 140 -0.47 -14.70 8.64
C GLY A 140 -2.00 -14.55 8.77
N PHE A 141 -2.67 -14.34 7.63
CA PHE A 141 -4.13 -14.32 7.54
C PHE A 141 -4.54 -14.70 6.10
N HIS A 142 -5.82 -14.98 5.88
CA HIS A 142 -6.35 -15.18 4.53
C HIS A 142 -6.85 -13.85 3.99
N ALA A 143 -6.39 -13.44 2.81
CA ALA A 143 -6.90 -12.25 2.14
C ALA A 143 -8.42 -12.39 1.91
N GLY A 144 -9.19 -11.36 2.28
CA GLY A 144 -10.65 -11.38 2.39
C GLY A 144 -11.14 -11.42 3.85
N GLU A 145 -10.31 -11.85 4.80
CA GLU A 145 -10.62 -11.77 6.23
C GLU A 145 -10.17 -10.42 6.81
N PRO A 146 -10.96 -9.79 7.69
CA PRO A 146 -10.58 -8.54 8.31
C PRO A 146 -9.50 -8.75 9.38
N LEU A 147 -8.57 -7.82 9.46
CA LEU A 147 -7.64 -7.72 10.58
C LEU A 147 -8.27 -6.90 11.71
N ILE A 148 -8.26 -7.45 12.92
CA ILE A 148 -8.75 -6.77 14.13
C ILE A 148 -7.55 -6.54 15.04
N PHE A 149 -7.30 -5.29 15.40
CA PHE A 149 -6.18 -4.86 16.24
C PHE A 149 -6.59 -4.74 17.72
N ASP A 150 -5.59 -4.68 18.61
CA ASP A 150 -5.77 -4.65 20.07
C ASP A 150 -6.68 -3.50 20.56
N ASP A 151 -6.72 -2.39 19.82
CA ASP A 151 -7.52 -1.20 20.11
C ASP A 151 -8.93 -1.23 19.48
N GLY A 152 -9.30 -2.37 18.89
CA GLY A 152 -10.57 -2.56 18.18
C GLY A 152 -10.58 -2.00 16.75
N MET A 153 -9.47 -1.43 16.28
CA MET A 153 -9.37 -0.95 14.91
C MET A 153 -9.47 -2.11 13.93
N ARG A 154 -10.20 -1.89 12.83
CA ARG A 154 -10.45 -2.88 11.79
C ARG A 154 -9.83 -2.43 10.48
N VAL A 155 -9.09 -3.32 9.84
CA VAL A 155 -8.63 -3.17 8.46
C VAL A 155 -9.24 -4.31 7.64
N GLU A 156 -9.97 -3.96 6.61
CA GLU A 156 -10.55 -4.93 5.69
C GLU A 156 -9.52 -5.30 4.63
N THR A 157 -9.58 -6.53 4.14
CA THR A 157 -8.63 -7.07 3.18
C THR A 157 -9.35 -7.68 1.98
N HIS A 158 -8.69 -7.70 0.83
CA HIS A 158 -9.19 -8.27 -0.42
C HIS A 158 -8.04 -8.95 -1.17
N LEU A 159 -8.30 -10.13 -1.75
CA LEU A 159 -7.30 -10.80 -2.59
C LEU A 159 -7.24 -10.11 -3.96
N LEU A 160 -6.05 -9.72 -4.38
CA LEU A 160 -5.80 -9.08 -5.66
C LEU A 160 -5.24 -10.07 -6.68
N ASN A 161 -5.58 -9.86 -7.95
CA ASN A 161 -5.06 -10.64 -9.07
C ASN A 161 -3.61 -10.22 -9.37
N HIS A 162 -2.66 -10.99 -8.85
CA HIS A 162 -1.22 -10.78 -8.99
C HIS A 162 -0.49 -12.12 -8.96
N PRO A 163 0.64 -12.31 -9.66
CA PRO A 163 1.43 -13.55 -9.55
C PRO A 163 1.85 -13.84 -8.10
N GLY A 164 1.41 -14.98 -7.56
CA GLY A 164 1.60 -15.32 -6.14
C GLY A 164 0.59 -14.69 -5.20
N GLY A 165 -0.40 -13.95 -5.71
CA GLY A 165 -1.38 -13.20 -4.94
C GLY A 165 -0.82 -11.93 -4.32
N ALA A 166 -1.68 -10.94 -4.13
CA ALA A 166 -1.41 -9.75 -3.31
C ALA A 166 -2.66 -9.40 -2.50
N THR A 167 -2.51 -8.61 -1.45
CA THR A 167 -3.59 -8.21 -0.56
C THR A 167 -3.85 -6.72 -0.70
N GLY A 168 -5.08 -6.36 -1.08
CA GLY A 168 -5.59 -5.01 -0.95
C GLY A 168 -6.06 -4.73 0.48
N PHE A 169 -5.87 -3.51 0.95
CA PHE A 169 -6.26 -3.09 2.30
C PHE A 169 -7.23 -1.91 2.24
N ARG A 170 -8.26 -1.95 3.09
CA ARG A 170 -9.17 -0.82 3.33
C ARG A 170 -9.18 -0.47 4.80
N ILE A 171 -8.89 0.78 5.12
CA ILE A 171 -8.90 1.30 6.48
C ILE A 171 -9.85 2.47 6.59
N GLY A 172 -10.67 2.48 7.64
CA GLY A 172 -11.60 3.54 7.97
C GLY A 172 -11.25 4.23 9.28
N HIS A 173 -11.40 5.57 9.33
CA HIS A 173 -11.22 6.36 10.54
C HIS A 173 -12.12 7.60 10.51
N ARG A 174 -12.93 7.80 11.56
CA ARG A 174 -13.78 9.00 11.73
C ARG A 174 -14.59 9.37 10.48
N GLY A 175 -15.25 8.40 9.87
CA GLY A 175 -16.09 8.62 8.68
C GLY A 175 -15.32 8.81 7.37
N ARG A 176 -14.01 8.59 7.36
CA ARG A 176 -13.14 8.60 6.19
C ARG A 176 -12.55 7.24 5.92
N SER A 177 -12.20 6.96 4.66
CA SER A 177 -11.58 5.69 4.31
C SER A 177 -10.54 5.81 3.21
N VAL A 178 -9.55 4.92 3.25
CA VAL A 178 -8.50 4.77 2.25
C VAL A 178 -8.43 3.31 1.85
N CYS A 179 -8.33 3.05 0.54
CA CYS A 179 -8.01 1.73 -0.02
C CYS A 179 -6.60 1.75 -0.61
N TYR A 180 -5.81 0.72 -0.31
CA TYR A 180 -4.50 0.47 -0.89
C TYR A 180 -4.60 -0.76 -1.78
N ILE A 181 -4.52 -0.54 -3.10
CA ILE A 181 -4.69 -1.54 -4.15
C ILE A 181 -3.42 -1.51 -5.01
N SER A 182 -2.33 -2.01 -4.43
CA SER A 182 -1.04 -2.14 -5.13
C SER A 182 -0.92 -3.55 -5.69
N ASP A 183 -0.30 -3.67 -6.85
CA ASP A 183 -0.01 -4.95 -7.49
C ASP A 183 -1.30 -5.71 -7.84
N VAL A 184 -2.01 -5.14 -8.79
CA VAL A 184 -3.24 -5.71 -9.33
C VAL A 184 -3.24 -5.68 -10.84
N GLU A 185 -3.44 -6.82 -11.47
CA GLU A 185 -3.69 -6.92 -12.90
C GLU A 185 -5.19 -6.95 -13.19
N HIS A 186 -5.66 -6.04 -14.03
CA HIS A 186 -7.04 -6.06 -14.48
C HIS A 186 -7.30 -7.24 -15.44
N SER A 187 -8.45 -7.90 -15.26
CA SER A 187 -8.91 -8.99 -16.10
C SER A 187 -9.68 -8.47 -17.33
N ASP A 188 -10.08 -9.38 -18.22
CA ASP A 188 -10.96 -9.03 -19.35
C ASP A 188 -12.36 -8.59 -18.88
N LEU A 189 -12.78 -9.02 -17.67
CA LEU A 189 -13.98 -8.55 -16.99
C LEU A 189 -13.60 -7.45 -15.99
N TRP A 190 -13.52 -6.23 -16.48
CA TRP A 190 -13.16 -5.07 -15.66
C TRP A 190 -14.24 -3.99 -15.72
N PRO A 191 -14.61 -3.31 -14.61
CA PRO A 191 -14.07 -3.56 -13.26
C PRO A 191 -14.51 -4.92 -12.68
N ASP A 192 -13.61 -5.55 -11.90
CA ASP A 192 -13.95 -6.72 -11.10
C ASP A 192 -15.03 -6.34 -10.06
N PRO A 193 -16.18 -7.05 -9.99
CA PRO A 193 -17.25 -6.66 -9.08
C PRO A 193 -16.86 -6.71 -7.60
N GLY A 194 -16.08 -7.71 -7.18
CA GLY A 194 -15.63 -7.82 -5.79
C GLY A 194 -14.69 -6.70 -5.40
N LEU A 195 -13.77 -6.33 -6.31
CA LEU A 195 -12.88 -5.21 -6.09
C LEU A 195 -13.64 -3.88 -6.12
N ALA A 196 -14.62 -3.72 -7.02
CA ALA A 196 -15.46 -2.51 -7.07
C ALA A 196 -16.26 -2.31 -5.77
N ASP A 197 -16.85 -3.38 -5.22
CA ASP A 197 -17.54 -3.34 -3.93
C ASP A 197 -16.56 -3.06 -2.78
N PHE A 198 -15.36 -3.62 -2.82
CA PHE A 198 -14.33 -3.40 -1.80
C PHE A 198 -13.89 -1.94 -1.72
N VAL A 199 -13.71 -1.26 -2.86
CA VAL A 199 -13.28 0.15 -2.89
C VAL A 199 -14.43 1.15 -2.87
N HIS A 200 -15.68 0.67 -2.91
CA HIS A 200 -16.86 1.54 -3.05
C HIS A 200 -16.90 2.69 -2.06
N GLY A 201 -17.11 3.90 -2.57
CA GLY A 201 -17.29 5.13 -1.80
C GLY A 201 -16.09 5.58 -0.97
N THR A 202 -14.91 5.00 -1.15
CA THR A 202 -13.69 5.39 -0.43
C THR A 202 -13.27 6.83 -0.73
N ASP A 203 -12.69 7.51 0.26
CA ASP A 203 -12.22 8.89 0.08
C ASP A 203 -10.94 8.95 -0.76
N LEU A 204 -10.06 7.93 -0.65
CA LEU A 204 -8.87 7.79 -1.47
C LEU A 204 -8.65 6.31 -1.84
N MET A 205 -8.53 6.04 -3.12
CA MET A 205 -8.00 4.78 -3.63
C MET A 205 -6.57 5.02 -4.12
N ILE A 206 -5.61 4.26 -3.58
CA ILE A 206 -4.23 4.17 -4.06
C ILE A 206 -4.19 2.95 -4.96
N PHE A 207 -3.87 3.13 -6.25
CA PHE A 207 -4.05 2.10 -7.26
C PHE A 207 -2.82 1.92 -8.13
N ASP A 208 -2.50 0.66 -8.46
CA ASP A 208 -1.43 0.28 -9.38
C ASP A 208 -1.70 0.79 -10.79
N GLY A 209 -0.91 1.74 -11.22
CA GLY A 209 -0.94 2.28 -12.58
C GLY A 209 0.42 2.21 -13.25
N MET A 210 1.08 1.05 -13.13
CA MET A 210 2.45 0.86 -13.57
C MET A 210 2.65 1.13 -15.05
N PHE A 211 1.73 0.66 -15.89
CA PHE A 211 1.90 0.70 -17.34
C PHE A 211 0.97 1.72 -18.02
N SER A 212 1.40 2.23 -19.18
CA SER A 212 0.51 2.81 -20.15
C SER A 212 -0.29 1.71 -20.87
N ALA A 213 -1.40 2.07 -21.50
CA ALA A 213 -2.22 1.11 -22.26
C ALA A 213 -1.43 0.42 -23.39
N SER A 214 -0.47 1.12 -24.02
CA SER A 214 0.40 0.54 -25.07
C SER A 214 1.43 -0.43 -24.50
N GLU A 215 2.00 -0.15 -23.31
CA GLU A 215 2.95 -1.05 -22.65
C GLU A 215 2.26 -2.30 -22.12
N TYR A 216 1.06 -2.16 -21.57
CA TYR A 216 0.30 -3.28 -21.03
C TYR A 216 0.09 -4.41 -22.05
N ALA A 217 -0.04 -4.08 -23.33
CA ALA A 217 -0.16 -5.09 -24.38
C ALA A 217 1.01 -6.09 -24.41
N TYR A 218 2.20 -5.67 -23.95
CA TYR A 218 3.41 -6.52 -23.89
C TYR A 218 3.71 -7.04 -22.48
N CYS A 219 3.07 -6.47 -21.46
CA CYS A 219 3.32 -6.79 -20.03
C CYS A 219 2.15 -7.54 -19.39
N ARG A 220 1.19 -8.01 -20.18
CA ARG A 220 0.06 -8.80 -19.69
C ARG A 220 0.56 -10.07 -19.00
N GLY A 221 0.01 -10.37 -17.83
CA GLY A 221 0.46 -11.48 -16.98
C GLY A 221 1.59 -11.13 -16.00
N TRP A 222 2.02 -9.86 -15.97
CA TRP A 222 3.04 -9.38 -15.02
C TRP A 222 2.45 -8.94 -13.68
N GLY A 223 1.11 -8.89 -13.59
CA GLY A 223 0.43 -8.60 -12.33
C GLY A 223 0.17 -7.11 -12.07
N HIS A 224 0.23 -6.25 -13.09
CA HIS A 224 0.07 -4.81 -12.96
C HIS A 224 -0.99 -4.24 -13.91
N SER A 225 -1.45 -3.03 -13.63
CA SER A 225 -2.52 -2.37 -14.37
C SER A 225 -2.07 -1.04 -15.00
N THR A 226 -3.05 -0.29 -15.47
CA THR A 226 -2.85 1.03 -16.08
C THR A 226 -3.66 2.09 -15.34
N TRP A 227 -3.24 3.36 -15.42
CA TRP A 227 -3.99 4.44 -14.80
C TRP A 227 -5.42 4.56 -15.36
N GLN A 228 -5.64 4.22 -16.65
CA GLN A 228 -6.97 4.23 -17.28
C GLN A 228 -7.92 3.27 -16.56
N LYS A 229 -7.44 2.08 -16.23
CA LYS A 229 -8.20 1.08 -15.47
C LYS A 229 -8.46 1.50 -14.03
N GLY A 230 -7.53 2.23 -13.43
CA GLY A 230 -7.74 2.87 -12.13
C GLY A 230 -8.88 3.90 -12.16
N VAL A 231 -8.93 4.74 -13.18
CA VAL A 231 -10.02 5.73 -13.37
C VAL A 231 -11.36 5.03 -13.60
N GLU A 232 -11.39 4.01 -14.46
CA GLU A 232 -12.61 3.23 -14.74
C GLU A 232 -13.20 2.61 -13.45
N LEU A 233 -12.35 1.98 -12.65
CA LEU A 233 -12.74 1.42 -11.35
C LEU A 233 -13.21 2.52 -10.39
N ALA A 234 -12.45 3.62 -10.28
CA ALA A 234 -12.77 4.71 -9.37
C ALA A 234 -14.13 5.35 -9.67
N GLN A 235 -14.43 5.59 -10.94
CA GLN A 235 -15.71 6.15 -11.37
C GLN A 235 -16.85 5.15 -11.15
N GLY A 236 -16.66 3.87 -11.50
CA GLY A 236 -17.66 2.82 -11.32
C GLY A 236 -18.00 2.52 -9.84
N ALA A 237 -17.07 2.76 -8.93
CA ALA A 237 -17.22 2.50 -7.51
C ALA A 237 -17.41 3.78 -6.64
N ASP A 238 -17.72 4.94 -7.22
CA ASP A 238 -17.93 6.21 -6.49
C ASP A 238 -16.74 6.62 -5.60
N VAL A 239 -15.52 6.27 -5.97
CA VAL A 239 -14.29 6.69 -5.30
C VAL A 239 -14.13 8.20 -5.41
N LYS A 240 -13.81 8.88 -4.30
CA LYS A 240 -13.75 10.36 -4.26
C LYS A 240 -12.46 10.92 -4.83
N SER A 241 -11.33 10.25 -4.58
CA SER A 241 -10.00 10.63 -5.10
C SER A 241 -9.21 9.38 -5.46
N LEU A 242 -8.43 9.46 -6.53
CA LEU A 242 -7.56 8.39 -7.02
C LEU A 242 -6.10 8.83 -6.99
N ALA A 243 -5.25 8.05 -6.35
CA ALA A 243 -3.80 8.19 -6.42
C ALA A 243 -3.22 7.04 -7.25
N ILE A 244 -2.64 7.33 -8.39
CA ILE A 244 -1.88 6.36 -9.17
C ILE A 244 -0.54 6.13 -8.50
N PHE A 245 -0.19 4.88 -8.32
CA PHE A 245 0.91 4.40 -7.51
C PHE A 245 1.63 3.26 -8.24
N HIS A 246 2.71 2.72 -7.67
CA HIS A 246 3.49 1.62 -8.23
C HIS A 246 4.02 1.94 -9.64
N LEU A 247 4.63 3.13 -9.77
CA LEU A 247 5.02 3.73 -11.05
C LEU A 247 6.16 2.96 -11.71
N TYR A 248 6.05 2.70 -13.01
CA TYR A 248 7.11 2.04 -13.77
C TYR A 248 8.44 2.81 -13.65
N PRO A 249 9.56 2.15 -13.33
CA PRO A 249 10.84 2.84 -13.16
C PRO A 249 11.37 3.53 -14.43
N GLY A 250 10.88 3.11 -15.59
CA GLY A 250 11.21 3.73 -16.88
C GLY A 250 10.45 5.04 -17.17
N HIS A 251 9.39 5.35 -16.43
CA HIS A 251 8.63 6.58 -16.61
C HIS A 251 9.29 7.73 -15.84
N ASP A 252 9.80 8.71 -16.55
CA ASP A 252 10.36 9.94 -15.99
C ASP A 252 9.28 10.94 -15.55
N ASP A 253 9.70 12.00 -14.87
CA ASP A 253 8.80 13.05 -14.39
C ASP A 253 8.00 13.73 -15.52
N ALA A 254 8.57 13.83 -16.73
CA ALA A 254 7.89 14.47 -17.86
C ALA A 254 6.77 13.58 -18.40
N SER A 255 7.02 12.29 -18.56
CA SER A 255 6.00 11.31 -19.01
C SER A 255 4.87 11.14 -17.98
N LEU A 256 5.20 11.10 -16.69
CA LEU A 256 4.20 11.02 -15.63
C LEU A 256 3.33 12.28 -15.55
N LYS A 257 3.89 13.47 -15.74
CA LYS A 257 3.10 14.72 -15.85
C LYS A 257 2.12 14.71 -17.01
N ALA A 258 2.55 14.20 -18.15
CA ALA A 258 1.65 14.08 -19.30
C ALA A 258 0.48 13.13 -19.00
N SER A 259 0.76 11.95 -18.44
CA SER A 259 -0.27 10.99 -18.03
C SER A 259 -1.19 11.59 -16.95
N GLU A 260 -0.66 12.34 -15.98
CA GLU A 260 -1.47 13.00 -14.95
C GLU A 260 -2.42 14.03 -15.54
N ALA A 261 -1.96 14.82 -16.51
CA ALA A 261 -2.82 15.80 -17.19
C ALA A 261 -3.95 15.13 -17.99
N GLU A 262 -3.67 14.04 -18.71
CA GLU A 262 -4.68 13.25 -19.40
C GLU A 262 -5.71 12.66 -18.42
N MET A 263 -5.23 12.08 -17.32
CA MET A 263 -6.07 11.49 -16.28
C MET A 263 -6.98 12.54 -15.63
N GLN A 264 -6.44 13.71 -15.29
CA GLN A 264 -7.19 14.80 -14.67
C GLN A 264 -8.24 15.42 -15.58
N ALA A 265 -8.08 15.34 -16.88
CA ALA A 265 -9.11 15.75 -17.82
C ALA A 265 -10.36 14.85 -17.74
N ILE A 266 -10.22 13.59 -17.27
CA ILE A 266 -11.31 12.62 -17.09
C ILE A 266 -11.82 12.63 -15.66
N MET A 267 -10.91 12.62 -14.67
CA MET A 267 -11.19 12.61 -13.24
C MET A 267 -10.35 13.69 -12.54
N PRO A 268 -10.87 14.90 -12.36
CA PRO A 268 -10.11 16.04 -11.79
C PRO A 268 -9.54 15.79 -10.38
N THR A 269 -10.10 14.83 -9.63
CA THR A 269 -9.63 14.44 -8.29
C THR A 269 -8.58 13.34 -8.31
N ALA A 270 -8.15 12.90 -9.49
CA ALA A 270 -7.09 11.93 -9.65
C ALA A 270 -5.72 12.63 -9.73
N PHE A 271 -4.69 11.96 -9.21
CA PHE A 271 -3.31 12.43 -9.25
C PHE A 271 -2.34 11.24 -9.28
N ILE A 272 -1.12 11.49 -9.70
CA ILE A 272 -0.04 10.52 -9.57
C ILE A 272 0.69 10.80 -8.24
N ALA A 273 0.85 9.77 -7.42
CA ALA A 273 1.47 9.89 -6.10
C ALA A 273 2.92 10.38 -6.19
N ARG A 274 3.30 11.27 -5.28
CA ARG A 274 4.66 11.80 -5.14
C ARG A 274 5.24 11.44 -3.78
N GLU A 275 6.50 11.12 -3.73
CA GLU A 275 7.18 10.94 -2.45
C GLU A 275 7.03 12.18 -1.56
N ARG A 276 6.82 11.95 -0.26
CA ARG A 276 6.56 12.94 0.79
C ARG A 276 5.26 13.73 0.64
N GLN A 277 4.45 13.47 -0.40
CA GLN A 277 3.11 14.02 -0.51
C GLN A 277 2.25 13.52 0.66
N VAL A 278 1.48 14.45 1.24
CA VAL A 278 0.52 14.16 2.31
C VAL A 278 -0.88 14.46 1.78
N VAL A 279 -1.78 13.49 1.95
CA VAL A 279 -3.22 13.64 1.75
C VAL A 279 -3.88 13.45 3.12
N ALA A 280 -4.69 14.41 3.54
CA ALA A 280 -5.33 14.39 4.84
C ALA A 280 -6.84 14.64 4.72
N PHE A 281 -7.61 13.87 5.47
CA PHE A 281 -9.07 13.97 5.53
C PHE A 281 -9.49 14.29 6.96
N GLU A 282 -10.09 15.45 7.13
CA GLU A 282 -10.72 15.80 8.41
C GLU A 282 -11.89 14.85 8.70
N PRO A 283 -12.21 14.59 9.98
CA PRO A 283 -13.34 13.77 10.38
C PRO A 283 -14.63 14.13 9.63
N ALA A 284 -15.45 13.17 9.34
CA ALA A 284 -16.76 13.35 8.74
C ALA A 284 -17.83 12.71 9.62
N ASP A 285 -18.99 13.37 9.72
CA ASP A 285 -20.17 12.87 10.45
C ASP A 285 -20.90 11.79 9.63
N ARG A 286 -20.21 10.69 9.35
CA ARG A 286 -20.78 9.50 8.70
C ARG A 286 -20.10 8.24 9.23
N GLU A 287 -20.84 7.15 9.28
CA GLU A 287 -20.22 5.84 9.46
C GLU A 287 -19.49 5.42 8.17
N VAL A 288 -18.33 4.84 8.32
CA VAL A 288 -17.67 4.14 7.23
C VAL A 288 -18.38 2.79 7.08
N ALA A 289 -19.22 2.67 6.06
CA ALA A 289 -19.81 1.36 5.76
C ALA A 289 -18.68 0.34 5.53
N PRO A 290 -18.77 -0.85 6.14
CA PRO A 290 -17.84 -1.93 5.83
C PRO A 290 -17.90 -2.25 4.34
N ALA A 291 -16.81 -2.77 3.79
CA ALA A 291 -16.82 -3.30 2.42
C ALA A 291 -17.94 -4.33 2.30
N ARG A 292 -18.68 -4.29 1.21
CA ARG A 292 -19.71 -5.29 0.93
C ARG A 292 -19.01 -6.58 0.51
N LEU A 293 -18.65 -7.39 1.49
CA LEU A 293 -18.10 -8.72 1.24
C LEU A 293 -19.31 -9.66 1.05
N GLU A 294 -19.54 -10.13 -0.15
CA GLU A 294 -20.36 -11.33 -0.32
C GLU A 294 -19.65 -12.50 0.40
N PRO A 295 -20.39 -13.34 1.15
CA PRO A 295 -19.77 -14.50 1.74
C PRO A 295 -19.20 -15.36 0.61
N ALA A 296 -17.90 -15.69 0.70
CA ALA A 296 -17.26 -16.61 -0.21
C ALA A 296 -18.16 -17.86 -0.31
N LEU A 297 -18.73 -18.10 -1.49
CA LEU A 297 -19.46 -19.32 -1.80
C LEU A 297 -18.46 -20.46 -1.60
N ALA A 298 -18.66 -21.21 -0.51
CA ALA A 298 -17.96 -22.46 -0.29
C ALA A 298 -18.21 -23.33 -1.53
N GLN A 299 -17.23 -23.39 -2.44
CA GLN A 299 -17.24 -24.39 -3.48
C GLN A 299 -17.02 -25.73 -2.79
N ALA A 300 -18.15 -26.36 -2.40
CA ALA A 300 -18.17 -27.77 -2.12
C ALA A 300 -17.83 -28.49 -3.43
N GLY A 301 -16.57 -28.82 -3.59
CA GLY A 301 -16.10 -29.71 -4.64
C GLY A 301 -16.50 -31.13 -4.28
N GLU A 302 -17.59 -31.63 -4.85
CA GLU A 302 -17.75 -33.05 -5.12
C GLU A 302 -17.03 -33.34 -6.44
N HIS A 303 -15.94 -34.07 -6.38
CA HIS A 303 -15.51 -35.26 -7.13
C HIS A 303 -14.00 -35.45 -7.04
#